data_8a6c67c6498f300e5a301f4510ff78f1
#
_entry.id   8a6c67c6498f300e5a301f4510ff78f1
#
_cell.length_a   1.000
_cell.length_b   1.000
_cell.length_c   1.000
_cell.angle_alpha   90.00
_cell.angle_beta   90.00
_cell.angle_gamma   90.00
#
_symmetry.space_group_name_H-M   'P 1'
#
loop_
_entity.id
_entity.type
_entity.pdbx_description
1 polymer ?
#
loop_
_entity_poly.entity_id
_entity_poly.type
_entity_poly.pdbx_seq_one_letter_code
_entity_poly.pdbx_strand_id
1 'polypeptide(L)'
;MAKEKLPLKTLTGIPFRINIYILKEIEDELELFLLEEDFMNTRDFSKKVMFNQEIKANNTVEGYNDSVSFIKKVIENASEEQNIEKRNRIINLYNGYQYILKGQDITEENVLKLYKILSKDLLEEYDLSHMGEKYRKAPVYILKSGRLDDSMDEGIPYEKIEEYMDSYFEFIDTFKVDDSQTEEFIKSQIMHFYFVYIHPFFDINGRSSRTIAMWYLLNKEVYPYIIFNRGINFDSNYDRVIGTSKTRLDITEFLKYMLISVKKELEKEYIIHNLDSQSERQWHTIDYQALNYFLALNGEKTVLDYATTYNRLNTKKNIKTIFENMLLPMIEDETLKITRPTKKNMFDDVPNLVLELNKDKVNEINLEKVKRLKLY
;
A
#
# COMPACT_ATOMS: atom_id res chain seq x y z
N MET A 1 19.17 -18.66 18.27
CA MET A 1 18.03 -17.79 17.95
C MET A 1 16.85 -18.69 17.58
N ALA A 2 15.79 -18.64 18.35
CA ALA A 2 14.62 -19.48 18.06
C ALA A 2 13.91 -18.91 16.84
N LYS A 3 13.84 -19.68 15.76
CA LYS A 3 12.97 -19.40 14.62
C LYS A 3 11.66 -20.14 14.85
N GLU A 4 10.57 -19.41 14.85
CA GLU A 4 9.23 -20.02 14.91
C GLU A 4 8.89 -20.67 13.58
N LYS A 5 8.25 -21.85 13.68
CA LYS A 5 7.73 -22.59 12.52
C LYS A 5 6.27 -22.25 12.32
N LEU A 6 5.92 -21.85 11.11
CA LEU A 6 4.52 -21.60 10.76
C LEU A 6 3.82 -22.92 10.39
N PRO A 7 2.56 -23.11 10.83
CA PRO A 7 1.75 -24.28 10.50
C PRO A 7 1.19 -24.18 9.07
N LEU A 8 2.07 -23.95 8.10
CA LEU A 8 1.73 -23.78 6.69
C LEU A 8 2.44 -24.86 5.85
N LYS A 9 1.73 -25.46 4.93
CA LYS A 9 2.28 -26.50 4.05
C LYS A 9 3.27 -25.93 3.05
N THR A 10 4.31 -26.69 2.73
CA THR A 10 5.27 -26.37 1.69
C THR A 10 5.52 -27.57 0.80
N LEU A 11 6.01 -27.35 -0.41
CA LEU A 11 6.32 -28.46 -1.34
C LEU A 11 7.40 -29.40 -0.82
N THR A 12 8.29 -28.89 0.01
CA THR A 12 9.39 -29.67 0.59
C THR A 12 9.03 -30.40 1.87
N GLY A 13 7.87 -30.09 2.47
CA GLY A 13 7.48 -30.54 3.81
C GLY A 13 8.22 -29.83 4.96
N ILE A 14 9.17 -28.94 4.64
CA ILE A 14 9.87 -28.13 5.63
C ILE A 14 9.05 -26.84 5.87
N PRO A 15 8.56 -26.57 7.10
CA PRO A 15 7.70 -25.42 7.35
C PRO A 15 8.43 -24.08 7.11
N PHE A 16 7.67 -23.07 6.73
CA PHE A 16 8.16 -21.67 6.77
C PHE A 16 8.56 -21.28 8.19
N ARG A 17 9.52 -20.35 8.28
CA ARG A 17 10.06 -19.87 9.56
C ARG A 17 9.99 -18.36 9.61
N ILE A 18 9.88 -17.84 10.83
CA ILE A 18 10.02 -16.42 11.18
C ILE A 18 11.06 -16.27 12.30
N ASN A 19 11.82 -15.18 12.24
CA ASN A 19 12.68 -14.76 13.34
C ASN A 19 12.03 -13.53 14.01
N ILE A 20 11.30 -13.77 15.07
CA ILE A 20 10.55 -12.74 15.81
C ILE A 20 11.47 -11.64 16.40
N TYR A 21 12.70 -11.99 16.78
CA TYR A 21 13.62 -10.99 17.35
C TYR A 21 14.04 -9.91 16.34
N ILE A 22 14.09 -10.23 15.05
CA ILE A 22 14.41 -9.25 14.02
C ILE A 22 13.25 -8.26 13.81
N LEU A 23 12.03 -8.68 14.10
CA LEU A 23 10.83 -7.87 13.90
C LEU A 23 10.55 -6.96 15.09
N LYS A 24 10.92 -7.38 16.30
CA LYS A 24 10.54 -6.77 17.57
C LYS A 24 10.82 -5.26 17.66
N GLU A 25 12.00 -4.81 17.23
CA GLU A 25 12.34 -3.38 17.25
C GLU A 25 11.40 -2.55 16.37
N ILE A 26 11.03 -3.08 15.20
CA ILE A 26 10.13 -2.40 14.26
C ILE A 26 8.69 -2.45 14.78
N GLU A 27 8.31 -3.56 15.41
CA GLU A 27 7.02 -3.71 16.08
C GLU A 27 6.84 -2.67 17.17
N ASP A 28 7.82 -2.56 18.09
CA ASP A 28 7.79 -1.60 19.18
C ASP A 28 7.65 -0.15 18.65
N GLU A 29 8.38 0.20 17.57
CA GLU A 29 8.26 1.51 16.94
C GLU A 29 6.90 1.72 16.25
N LEU A 30 6.29 0.68 15.68
CA LEU A 30 4.98 0.74 15.03
C LEU A 30 3.86 0.94 16.05
N GLU A 31 3.90 0.22 17.18
CA GLU A 31 2.94 0.35 18.28
C GLU A 31 2.82 1.80 18.77
N LEU A 32 3.93 2.55 18.76
CA LEU A 32 3.91 3.96 19.19
C LEU A 32 3.02 4.86 18.34
N PHE A 33 2.88 4.58 17.02
CA PHE A 33 1.93 5.31 16.18
C PHE A 33 0.49 4.88 16.45
N LEU A 34 0.29 3.61 16.80
CA LEU A 34 -1.03 3.04 17.04
C LEU A 34 -1.65 3.52 18.35
N LEU A 35 -0.84 4.00 19.29
CA LEU A 35 -1.29 4.60 20.56
C LEU A 35 -1.75 6.06 20.42
N GLU A 36 -1.50 6.74 19.30
CA GLU A 36 -1.92 8.13 19.07
C GLU A 36 -3.39 8.18 18.60
N GLU A 37 -4.32 8.18 19.55
CA GLU A 37 -5.77 8.12 19.28
C GLU A 37 -6.26 9.21 18.33
N ASP A 38 -5.86 10.47 18.52
CA ASP A 38 -6.29 11.59 17.68
C ASP A 38 -5.87 11.39 16.22
N PHE A 39 -4.63 10.95 16.00
CA PHE A 39 -4.13 10.61 14.69
C PHE A 39 -4.85 9.41 14.09
N MET A 40 -5.06 8.36 14.87
CA MET A 40 -5.72 7.14 14.40
C MET A 40 -7.20 7.36 14.10
N ASN A 41 -7.91 8.18 14.89
CA ASN A 41 -9.32 8.52 14.68
C ASN A 41 -9.58 9.29 13.37
N THR A 42 -8.57 9.92 12.78
CA THR A 42 -8.71 10.55 11.45
C THR A 42 -8.68 9.54 10.30
N ARG A 43 -8.29 8.30 10.59
CA ARG A 43 -8.07 7.23 9.60
C ARG A 43 -9.33 6.38 9.48
N ASP A 44 -10.05 6.58 8.40
CA ASP A 44 -11.26 5.82 8.10
C ASP A 44 -11.20 5.32 6.66
N PHE A 45 -11.01 4.01 6.51
CA PHE A 45 -10.92 3.37 5.20
C PHE A 45 -12.19 3.56 4.36
N SER A 46 -13.34 3.70 5.00
CA SER A 46 -14.60 3.94 4.29
C SER A 46 -14.65 5.30 3.61
N LYS A 47 -13.80 6.25 3.99
CA LYS A 47 -13.72 7.57 3.34
C LYS A 47 -13.29 7.43 1.87
N LYS A 48 -14.06 8.04 0.98
CA LYS A 48 -13.87 7.99 -0.47
C LYS A 48 -12.44 8.33 -0.93
N VAL A 49 -11.76 9.25 -0.24
CA VAL A 49 -10.38 9.65 -0.55
C VAL A 49 -9.40 8.50 -0.31
N MET A 50 -9.55 7.78 0.80
CA MET A 50 -8.67 6.66 1.14
C MET A 50 -8.86 5.48 0.20
N PHE A 51 -10.10 5.15 -0.18
CA PHE A 51 -10.37 4.18 -1.23
C PHE A 51 -9.61 4.47 -2.52
N ASN A 52 -9.70 5.70 -3.01
CA ASN A 52 -9.06 6.09 -4.26
C ASN A 52 -7.53 5.97 -4.18
N GLN A 53 -6.94 6.28 -3.01
CA GLN A 53 -5.51 6.14 -2.77
C GLN A 53 -5.08 4.67 -2.73
N GLU A 54 -5.86 3.81 -2.07
CA GLU A 54 -5.59 2.37 -2.01
C GLU A 54 -5.76 1.68 -3.37
N ILE A 55 -6.77 2.05 -4.16
CA ILE A 55 -6.93 1.56 -5.54
C ILE A 55 -5.71 1.96 -6.38
N LYS A 56 -5.28 3.23 -6.26
CA LYS A 56 -4.06 3.69 -6.93
C LYS A 56 -2.85 2.85 -6.54
N ALA A 57 -2.63 2.67 -5.24
CA ALA A 57 -1.49 1.94 -4.73
C ALA A 57 -1.49 0.47 -5.18
N ASN A 58 -2.63 -0.20 -5.10
CA ASN A 58 -2.80 -1.57 -5.55
C ASN A 58 -2.53 -1.72 -7.06
N ASN A 59 -3.05 -0.80 -7.88
CA ASN A 59 -2.76 -0.75 -9.32
C ASN A 59 -1.28 -0.47 -9.61
N THR A 60 -0.62 0.39 -8.83
CA THR A 60 0.79 0.72 -9.02
C THR A 60 1.69 -0.50 -8.79
N VAL A 61 1.39 -1.36 -7.83
CA VAL A 61 2.10 -2.64 -7.62
C VAL A 61 2.02 -3.54 -8.85
N GLU A 62 0.91 -3.50 -9.59
CA GLU A 62 0.73 -4.24 -10.86
C GLU A 62 1.29 -3.48 -12.09
N GLY A 63 2.03 -2.39 -11.89
CA GLY A 63 2.62 -1.61 -12.99
C GLY A 63 1.73 -0.54 -13.61
N TYR A 64 0.53 -0.31 -13.08
CA TYR A 64 -0.41 0.68 -13.59
C TYR A 64 -0.34 2.00 -12.81
N ASN A 65 -0.04 3.09 -13.48
CA ASN A 65 0.18 4.39 -12.84
C ASN A 65 -0.96 5.38 -13.11
N ASP A 66 -2.13 5.10 -12.55
CA ASP A 66 -3.29 5.98 -12.65
C ASP A 66 -3.25 7.08 -11.56
N SER A 67 -3.70 8.31 -11.89
CA SER A 67 -3.82 9.35 -10.87
C SER A 67 -5.06 9.15 -9.99
N VAL A 68 -5.01 9.62 -8.74
CA VAL A 68 -6.16 9.56 -7.81
C VAL A 68 -7.38 10.29 -8.39
N SER A 69 -7.17 11.43 -9.07
CA SER A 69 -8.24 12.20 -9.71
C SER A 69 -8.88 11.42 -10.87
N PHE A 70 -8.09 10.68 -11.64
CA PHE A 70 -8.62 9.83 -12.70
C PHE A 70 -9.42 8.66 -12.12
N ILE A 71 -8.90 7.97 -11.10
CA ILE A 71 -9.60 6.87 -10.41
C ILE A 71 -10.94 7.36 -9.86
N LYS A 72 -10.95 8.54 -9.20
CA LYS A 72 -12.20 9.16 -8.72
C LYS A 72 -13.19 9.39 -9.86
N LYS A 73 -12.75 9.95 -11.00
CA LYS A 73 -13.59 10.17 -12.18
C LYS A 73 -14.19 8.87 -12.69
N VAL A 74 -13.39 7.81 -12.81
CA VAL A 74 -13.87 6.50 -13.27
C VAL A 74 -14.90 5.90 -12.31
N ILE A 75 -14.69 6.02 -10.99
CA ILE A 75 -15.65 5.52 -10.00
C ILE A 75 -16.98 6.28 -10.07
N GLU A 76 -16.93 7.60 -10.30
CA GLU A 76 -18.13 8.45 -10.38
C GLU A 76 -18.88 8.31 -11.71
N ASN A 77 -18.16 8.12 -12.81
CA ASN A 77 -18.68 8.13 -14.17
C ASN A 77 -18.05 7.01 -15.03
N ALA A 78 -18.21 5.75 -14.61
CA ALA A 78 -17.58 4.60 -15.24
C ALA A 78 -17.86 4.47 -16.75
N SER A 79 -19.05 4.91 -17.22
CA SER A 79 -19.45 4.85 -18.62
C SER A 79 -18.69 5.82 -19.52
N GLU A 80 -18.02 6.85 -18.99
CA GLU A 80 -17.25 7.81 -19.76
C GLU A 80 -15.83 7.31 -20.11
N GLU A 81 -15.32 6.28 -19.40
CA GLU A 81 -14.01 5.70 -19.70
C GLU A 81 -14.13 4.68 -20.83
N GLN A 82 -13.51 5.00 -21.98
CA GLN A 82 -13.57 4.19 -23.20
C GLN A 82 -12.65 2.98 -23.17
N ASN A 83 -11.54 3.04 -22.42
CA ASN A 83 -10.67 1.89 -22.22
C ASN A 83 -11.32 0.94 -21.21
N ILE A 84 -11.93 -0.13 -21.72
CA ILE A 84 -12.69 -1.09 -20.94
C ILE A 84 -11.83 -1.79 -19.89
N GLU A 85 -10.62 -2.24 -20.24
CA GLU A 85 -9.70 -2.90 -19.31
C GLU A 85 -9.34 -1.96 -18.16
N LYS A 86 -8.92 -0.74 -18.45
CA LYS A 86 -8.55 0.27 -17.47
C LYS A 86 -9.71 0.61 -16.53
N ARG A 87 -10.91 0.77 -17.10
CA ARG A 87 -12.15 0.98 -16.34
C ARG A 87 -12.43 -0.19 -15.41
N ASN A 88 -12.45 -1.41 -15.94
CA ASN A 88 -12.81 -2.61 -15.19
C ASN A 88 -11.81 -2.88 -14.07
N ARG A 89 -10.51 -2.68 -14.29
CA ARG A 89 -9.48 -2.80 -13.26
C ARG A 89 -9.75 -1.90 -12.05
N ILE A 90 -10.15 -0.64 -12.28
CA ILE A 90 -10.47 0.32 -11.22
C ILE A 90 -11.79 -0.04 -10.52
N ILE A 91 -12.83 -0.30 -11.29
CA ILE A 91 -14.17 -0.59 -10.78
C ILE A 91 -14.20 -1.91 -10.01
N ASN A 92 -13.47 -2.92 -10.46
CA ASN A 92 -13.40 -4.21 -9.77
C ASN A 92 -12.72 -4.09 -8.41
N LEU A 93 -11.61 -3.33 -8.31
CA LEU A 93 -10.99 -3.04 -7.02
C LEU A 93 -11.93 -2.26 -6.10
N TYR A 94 -12.61 -1.23 -6.61
CA TYR A 94 -13.60 -0.50 -5.84
C TYR A 94 -14.71 -1.41 -5.32
N ASN A 95 -15.28 -2.26 -6.17
CA ASN A 95 -16.32 -3.21 -5.79
C ASN A 95 -15.80 -4.28 -4.81
N GLY A 96 -14.54 -4.73 -4.98
CA GLY A 96 -13.87 -5.63 -4.05
C GLY A 96 -13.75 -5.01 -2.66
N TYR A 97 -13.34 -3.76 -2.56
CA TYR A 97 -13.27 -3.04 -1.29
C TYR A 97 -14.66 -2.82 -0.67
N GLN A 98 -15.67 -2.47 -1.49
CA GLN A 98 -17.06 -2.40 -1.02
C GLN A 98 -17.57 -3.76 -0.50
N TYR A 99 -17.10 -4.86 -1.11
CA TYR A 99 -17.46 -6.19 -0.68
C TYR A 99 -16.87 -6.52 0.69
N ILE A 100 -15.57 -6.30 0.91
CA ILE A 100 -14.91 -6.62 2.18
C ILE A 100 -15.38 -5.74 3.36
N LEU A 101 -15.83 -4.51 3.10
CA LEU A 101 -16.41 -3.62 4.13
C LEU A 101 -17.74 -4.13 4.73
N LYS A 102 -18.34 -5.17 4.15
CA LYS A 102 -19.56 -5.77 4.73
C LYS A 102 -19.27 -6.61 5.97
N GLY A 103 -18.00 -6.84 6.31
CA GLY A 103 -17.59 -7.52 7.54
C GLY A 103 -17.88 -9.03 7.60
N GLN A 104 -18.03 -9.68 6.42
CA GLN A 104 -18.20 -11.14 6.41
C GLN A 104 -16.88 -11.87 6.72
N ASP A 105 -16.99 -13.14 7.14
CA ASP A 105 -15.83 -13.98 7.41
C ASP A 105 -15.02 -14.32 6.15
N ILE A 106 -13.72 -14.52 6.32
CA ILE A 106 -12.80 -14.94 5.27
C ILE A 106 -12.88 -16.47 5.11
N THR A 107 -13.87 -16.92 4.36
CA THR A 107 -14.09 -18.33 4.01
C THR A 107 -13.72 -18.59 2.55
N GLU A 108 -13.52 -19.85 2.18
CA GLU A 108 -13.30 -20.23 0.77
C GLU A 108 -14.37 -19.64 -0.15
N GLU A 109 -15.64 -19.83 0.21
CA GLU A 109 -16.77 -19.32 -0.58
C GLU A 109 -16.69 -17.79 -0.79
N ASN A 110 -16.39 -17.06 0.27
CA ASN A 110 -16.33 -15.59 0.22
C ASN A 110 -15.08 -15.10 -0.50
N VAL A 111 -13.95 -15.80 -0.40
CA VAL A 111 -12.73 -15.53 -1.19
C VAL A 111 -12.97 -15.77 -2.69
N LEU A 112 -13.67 -16.83 -3.05
CA LEU A 112 -14.05 -17.07 -4.44
C LEU A 112 -15.03 -16.02 -4.99
N LYS A 113 -15.96 -15.51 -4.16
CA LYS A 113 -16.82 -14.38 -4.54
C LYS A 113 -16.00 -13.10 -4.76
N LEU A 114 -15.06 -12.81 -3.85
CA LEU A 114 -14.15 -11.68 -4.01
C LEU A 114 -13.33 -11.81 -5.30
N TYR A 115 -12.76 -12.97 -5.57
CA TYR A 115 -12.03 -13.22 -6.82
C TYR A 115 -12.89 -12.94 -8.06
N LYS A 116 -14.14 -13.42 -8.09
CA LYS A 116 -15.07 -13.14 -9.20
C LYS A 116 -15.35 -11.64 -9.39
N ILE A 117 -15.38 -10.87 -8.30
CA ILE A 117 -15.51 -9.40 -8.36
C ILE A 117 -14.23 -8.79 -8.95
N LEU A 118 -13.06 -9.17 -8.45
CA LEU A 118 -11.78 -8.60 -8.85
C LEU A 118 -11.41 -8.94 -10.31
N SER A 119 -11.78 -10.12 -10.78
CA SER A 119 -11.45 -10.64 -12.11
C SER A 119 -12.50 -10.33 -13.19
N LYS A 120 -13.63 -9.73 -12.83
CA LYS A 120 -14.77 -9.54 -13.74
C LYS A 120 -14.35 -8.78 -15.01
N ASP A 121 -14.58 -9.41 -16.16
CA ASP A 121 -14.30 -8.85 -17.49
C ASP A 121 -12.83 -8.37 -17.68
N LEU A 122 -11.89 -9.01 -16.98
CA LEU A 122 -10.43 -8.77 -17.08
C LEU A 122 -9.67 -9.98 -17.60
N LEU A 123 -10.24 -11.18 -17.46
CA LEU A 123 -9.60 -12.41 -17.91
C LEU A 123 -9.86 -12.63 -19.38
N GLU A 124 -8.83 -12.97 -20.13
CA GLU A 124 -8.93 -13.38 -21.53
C GLU A 124 -9.51 -14.81 -21.64
N GLU A 125 -9.93 -15.21 -22.83
CA GLU A 125 -10.44 -16.55 -23.08
C GLU A 125 -9.43 -17.64 -22.73
N TYR A 126 -8.16 -17.36 -22.95
CA TYR A 126 -7.05 -18.21 -22.56
C TYR A 126 -7.02 -18.43 -21.05
N ASP A 127 -7.08 -17.37 -20.24
CA ASP A 127 -7.06 -17.45 -18.78
C ASP A 127 -8.26 -18.22 -18.25
N LEU A 128 -9.45 -17.92 -18.78
CA LEU A 128 -10.70 -18.60 -18.41
C LEU A 128 -10.65 -20.09 -18.72
N SER A 129 -10.02 -20.49 -19.85
CA SER A 129 -9.86 -21.90 -20.23
C SER A 129 -8.99 -22.68 -19.26
N HIS A 130 -8.10 -22.01 -18.50
CA HIS A 130 -7.18 -22.58 -17.52
C HIS A 130 -7.71 -22.50 -16.08
N MET A 131 -8.87 -21.86 -15.87
CA MET A 131 -9.58 -21.90 -14.59
C MET A 131 -10.46 -23.17 -14.50
N GLY A 132 -10.47 -23.79 -13.31
CA GLY A 132 -11.42 -24.81 -12.92
C GLY A 132 -12.67 -24.19 -12.27
N GLU A 133 -13.42 -24.98 -11.53
CA GLU A 133 -14.61 -24.50 -10.81
C GLU A 133 -14.26 -23.51 -9.69
N LYS A 134 -13.20 -23.78 -8.94
CA LYS A 134 -12.72 -22.95 -7.82
C LYS A 134 -11.37 -22.31 -8.15
N TYR A 135 -10.41 -23.08 -8.56
CA TYR A 135 -9.01 -22.72 -8.72
C TYR A 135 -8.51 -23.03 -10.13
N ARG A 136 -7.30 -22.61 -10.47
CA ARG A 136 -6.69 -22.95 -11.76
C ARG A 136 -6.51 -24.47 -11.88
N LYS A 137 -6.61 -24.95 -13.11
CA LYS A 137 -6.41 -26.36 -13.50
C LYS A 137 -5.22 -26.55 -14.44
N ALA A 138 -4.31 -25.57 -14.46
CA ALA A 138 -3.11 -25.58 -15.26
C ALA A 138 -1.93 -24.97 -14.50
N PRO A 139 -0.67 -25.29 -14.88
CA PRO A 139 0.52 -24.66 -14.34
C PRO A 139 0.51 -23.14 -14.59
N VAL A 140 1.09 -22.39 -13.66
CA VAL A 140 1.39 -20.95 -13.87
C VAL A 140 2.87 -20.72 -13.64
N TYR A 141 3.44 -19.82 -14.43
CA TYR A 141 4.82 -19.42 -14.33
C TYR A 141 4.87 -17.95 -13.91
N ILE A 142 5.45 -17.72 -12.74
CA ILE A 142 5.53 -16.39 -12.14
C ILE A 142 6.84 -15.76 -12.61
N LEU A 143 6.76 -14.70 -13.41
CA LEU A 143 7.94 -13.97 -13.88
C LEU A 143 8.67 -13.32 -12.68
N LYS A 144 9.95 -13.63 -12.50
CA LYS A 144 10.81 -12.94 -11.55
C LYS A 144 11.21 -11.58 -12.12
N SER A 145 10.71 -10.51 -11.53
CA SER A 145 11.13 -9.12 -11.77
C SER A 145 11.29 -8.71 -13.26
N GLY A 146 10.37 -9.13 -14.13
CA GLY A 146 10.35 -8.69 -15.53
C GLY A 146 11.50 -9.20 -16.41
N ARG A 147 12.29 -10.16 -15.94
CA ARG A 147 13.31 -10.84 -16.73
C ARG A 147 12.78 -12.16 -17.26
N LEU A 148 12.82 -12.32 -18.56
CA LEU A 148 12.66 -13.59 -19.28
C LEU A 148 13.97 -14.39 -19.18
N ASP A 149 14.43 -14.73 -17.99
CA ASP A 149 15.47 -15.72 -17.83
C ASP A 149 14.85 -17.06 -17.43
N ASP A 150 15.58 -18.17 -17.63
CA ASP A 150 15.11 -19.53 -17.43
C ASP A 150 14.72 -19.87 -15.96
N SER A 151 14.65 -18.90 -15.07
CA SER A 151 14.31 -19.04 -13.66
C SER A 151 12.87 -18.59 -13.35
N MET A 152 11.88 -19.16 -14.03
CA MET A 152 10.48 -18.98 -13.67
C MET A 152 10.17 -19.74 -12.38
N ASP A 153 9.54 -19.06 -11.39
CA ASP A 153 8.93 -19.75 -10.27
C ASP A 153 7.63 -20.39 -10.75
N GLU A 154 7.54 -21.70 -10.65
CA GLU A 154 6.29 -22.40 -10.79
C GLU A 154 5.48 -22.24 -9.51
N GLY A 155 4.18 -21.92 -9.61
CA GLY A 155 3.26 -21.96 -8.48
C GLY A 155 3.14 -23.38 -7.92
N ILE A 156 2.38 -23.55 -6.83
CA ILE A 156 2.05 -24.90 -6.34
C ILE A 156 1.43 -25.71 -7.48
N PRO A 157 1.80 -27.01 -7.67
CA PRO A 157 1.15 -27.86 -8.66
C PRO A 157 -0.37 -27.79 -8.54
N TYR A 158 -1.04 -27.56 -9.66
CA TYR A 158 -2.48 -27.25 -9.63
C TYR A 158 -3.33 -28.37 -9.00
N GLU A 159 -2.87 -29.63 -9.06
CA GLU A 159 -3.53 -30.76 -8.42
C GLU A 159 -3.49 -30.70 -6.88
N LYS A 160 -2.63 -29.88 -6.30
CA LYS A 160 -2.46 -29.71 -4.86
C LYS A 160 -3.08 -28.43 -4.30
N ILE A 161 -3.62 -27.57 -5.15
CA ILE A 161 -4.09 -26.24 -4.71
C ILE A 161 -5.16 -26.36 -3.62
N GLU A 162 -6.13 -27.25 -3.77
CA GLU A 162 -7.19 -27.44 -2.76
C GLU A 162 -6.58 -27.76 -1.38
N GLU A 163 -5.65 -28.71 -1.31
CA GLU A 163 -4.96 -29.08 -0.07
C GLU A 163 -4.23 -27.90 0.58
N TYR A 164 -3.62 -27.03 -0.24
CA TYR A 164 -2.91 -25.84 0.26
C TYR A 164 -3.86 -24.71 0.67
N MET A 165 -4.96 -24.56 -0.04
CA MET A 165 -6.02 -23.61 0.33
C MET A 165 -6.74 -24.04 1.61
N ASP A 166 -6.96 -25.32 1.84
CA ASP A 166 -7.46 -25.83 3.12
C ASP A 166 -6.51 -25.43 4.27
N SER A 167 -5.20 -25.64 4.09
CA SER A 167 -4.19 -25.21 5.06
C SER A 167 -4.18 -23.67 5.26
N TYR A 168 -4.46 -22.91 4.22
CA TYR A 168 -4.59 -21.45 4.29
C TYR A 168 -5.77 -21.02 5.17
N PHE A 169 -6.95 -21.59 4.96
CA PHE A 169 -8.13 -21.28 5.76
C PHE A 169 -7.99 -21.79 7.20
N GLU A 170 -7.43 -22.99 7.39
CA GLU A 170 -7.10 -23.50 8.72
C GLU A 170 -6.16 -22.54 9.48
N PHE A 171 -5.14 -21.99 8.80
CA PHE A 171 -4.24 -21.00 9.39
C PHE A 171 -4.99 -19.72 9.81
N ILE A 172 -5.89 -19.22 8.97
CA ILE A 172 -6.69 -18.02 9.30
C ILE A 172 -7.48 -18.25 10.58
N ASP A 173 -8.12 -19.39 10.72
CA ASP A 173 -9.02 -19.70 11.82
C ASP A 173 -8.29 -20.08 13.12
N THR A 174 -7.19 -20.83 13.02
CA THR A 174 -6.57 -21.47 14.18
C THR A 174 -5.31 -20.80 14.69
N PHE A 175 -4.54 -20.13 13.80
CA PHE A 175 -3.29 -19.50 14.21
C PHE A 175 -3.60 -18.24 15.04
N LYS A 176 -3.28 -18.31 16.34
CA LYS A 176 -3.48 -17.20 17.28
C LYS A 176 -2.24 -16.33 17.32
N VAL A 177 -2.46 -15.04 17.42
CA VAL A 177 -1.47 -14.02 17.75
C VAL A 177 -1.91 -13.35 19.04
N ASP A 178 -1.00 -12.64 19.70
CA ASP A 178 -1.35 -11.82 20.86
C ASP A 178 -2.30 -10.68 20.42
N ASP A 179 -3.02 -10.08 21.35
CA ASP A 179 -4.03 -9.05 21.04
C ASP A 179 -3.40 -7.67 20.69
N SER A 180 -2.21 -7.67 20.04
CA SER A 180 -1.59 -6.44 19.55
C SER A 180 -1.96 -6.18 18.09
N GLN A 181 -2.16 -4.92 17.75
CA GLN A 181 -2.47 -4.54 16.36
C GLN A 181 -1.33 -4.89 15.41
N THR A 182 -0.08 -4.82 15.88
CA THR A 182 1.11 -5.16 15.10
C THR A 182 1.17 -6.65 14.79
N GLU A 183 0.85 -7.52 15.75
CA GLU A 183 0.82 -8.96 15.51
C GLU A 183 -0.32 -9.39 14.59
N GLU A 184 -1.50 -8.77 14.69
CA GLU A 184 -2.57 -8.96 13.72
C GLU A 184 -2.15 -8.47 12.32
N PHE A 185 -1.39 -7.37 12.24
CA PHE A 185 -0.79 -6.95 10.98
C PHE A 185 0.19 -7.99 10.43
N ILE A 186 1.10 -8.52 11.25
CA ILE A 186 2.05 -9.58 10.85
C ILE A 186 1.28 -10.81 10.35
N LYS A 187 0.24 -11.27 11.03
CA LYS A 187 -0.59 -12.37 10.58
C LYS A 187 -1.20 -12.09 9.21
N SER A 188 -1.72 -10.89 8.98
CA SER A 188 -2.25 -10.50 7.67
C SER A 188 -1.20 -10.59 6.55
N GLN A 189 0.07 -10.26 6.87
CA GLN A 189 1.17 -10.34 5.92
C GLN A 189 1.61 -11.80 5.66
N ILE A 190 1.54 -12.67 6.66
CA ILE A 190 1.75 -14.12 6.47
C ILE A 190 0.67 -14.67 5.53
N MET A 191 -0.59 -14.29 5.74
CA MET A 191 -1.71 -14.63 4.84
C MET A 191 -1.44 -14.16 3.41
N HIS A 192 -1.04 -12.90 3.24
CA HIS A 192 -0.67 -12.32 1.95
C HIS A 192 0.42 -13.13 1.26
N PHE A 193 1.54 -13.36 1.96
CA PHE A 193 2.66 -14.13 1.43
C PHE A 193 2.25 -15.54 1.00
N TYR A 194 1.52 -16.25 1.87
CA TYR A 194 1.17 -17.64 1.62
C TYR A 194 0.16 -17.78 0.48
N PHE A 195 -0.78 -16.85 0.34
CA PHE A 195 -1.67 -16.83 -0.83
C PHE A 195 -0.90 -16.64 -2.14
N VAL A 196 0.09 -15.75 -2.17
CA VAL A 196 0.99 -15.55 -3.32
C VAL A 196 1.87 -16.79 -3.56
N TYR A 197 2.26 -17.50 -2.50
CA TYR A 197 3.00 -18.77 -2.62
C TYR A 197 2.16 -19.87 -3.27
N ILE A 198 0.90 -20.02 -2.86
CA ILE A 198 -0.02 -21.02 -3.45
C ILE A 198 -0.35 -20.64 -4.90
N HIS A 199 -0.60 -19.36 -5.15
CA HIS A 199 -1.02 -18.84 -6.46
C HIS A 199 -2.24 -19.58 -7.02
N PRO A 200 -3.39 -19.54 -6.33
CA PRO A 200 -4.51 -20.44 -6.60
C PRO A 200 -5.26 -20.15 -7.89
N PHE A 201 -5.15 -18.96 -8.43
CA PHE A 201 -5.83 -18.55 -9.66
C PHE A 201 -4.86 -18.44 -10.82
N PHE A 202 -5.38 -18.40 -12.05
CA PHE A 202 -4.52 -18.26 -13.22
C PHE A 202 -3.96 -16.82 -13.35
N ASP A 203 -4.76 -15.81 -12.98
CA ASP A 203 -4.35 -14.42 -12.86
C ASP A 203 -5.03 -13.75 -11.63
N ILE A 204 -4.77 -12.48 -11.38
CA ILE A 204 -5.35 -11.64 -10.29
C ILE A 204 -4.92 -12.08 -8.87
N ASN A 205 -3.91 -12.93 -8.73
CA ASN A 205 -3.47 -13.41 -7.42
C ASN A 205 -2.89 -12.30 -6.53
N GLY A 206 -2.09 -11.38 -7.09
CA GLY A 206 -1.52 -10.26 -6.36
C GLY A 206 -2.60 -9.34 -5.77
N ARG A 207 -3.56 -8.92 -6.61
CA ARG A 207 -4.71 -8.09 -6.18
C ARG A 207 -5.57 -8.82 -5.15
N SER A 208 -5.83 -10.11 -5.35
CA SER A 208 -6.60 -10.93 -4.41
C SER A 208 -5.91 -11.03 -3.05
N SER A 209 -4.62 -11.39 -3.01
CA SER A 209 -3.87 -11.56 -1.77
C SER A 209 -3.80 -10.27 -0.94
N ARG A 210 -3.53 -9.13 -1.60
CA ARG A 210 -3.52 -7.81 -0.93
C ARG A 210 -4.90 -7.41 -0.42
N THR A 211 -5.95 -7.69 -1.18
CA THR A 211 -7.33 -7.38 -0.75
C THR A 211 -7.77 -8.27 0.41
N ILE A 212 -7.40 -9.56 0.42
CA ILE A 212 -7.71 -10.50 1.52
C ILE A 212 -6.96 -10.10 2.80
N ALA A 213 -5.68 -9.71 2.69
CA ALA A 213 -4.93 -9.23 3.84
C ALA A 213 -5.55 -7.97 4.45
N MET A 214 -5.98 -7.02 3.62
CA MET A 214 -6.72 -5.84 4.05
C MET A 214 -8.07 -6.20 4.68
N TRP A 215 -8.79 -7.15 4.10
CA TRP A 215 -10.05 -7.65 4.67
C TRP A 215 -9.87 -8.20 6.09
N TYR A 216 -8.80 -8.98 6.30
CA TYR A 216 -8.45 -9.47 7.63
C TYR A 216 -8.24 -8.32 8.63
N LEU A 217 -7.44 -7.31 8.24
CA LEU A 217 -7.19 -6.14 9.09
C LEU A 217 -8.46 -5.33 9.40
N LEU A 218 -9.37 -5.21 8.42
CA LEU A 218 -10.68 -4.57 8.63
C LEU A 218 -11.53 -5.33 9.65
N ASN A 219 -11.60 -6.67 9.54
CA ASN A 219 -12.37 -7.51 10.48
C ASN A 219 -11.76 -7.50 11.89
N LYS A 220 -10.49 -7.17 12.02
CA LYS A 220 -9.76 -7.04 13.29
C LYS A 220 -9.67 -5.60 13.81
N GLU A 221 -10.25 -4.65 13.09
CA GLU A 221 -10.20 -3.23 13.42
C GLU A 221 -8.75 -2.70 13.56
N VAL A 222 -7.82 -3.25 12.76
CA VAL A 222 -6.42 -2.84 12.74
C VAL A 222 -6.23 -1.64 11.82
N TYR A 223 -5.83 -0.53 12.37
CA TYR A 223 -5.78 0.76 11.68
C TYR A 223 -4.70 0.94 10.60
N PRO A 224 -3.55 0.23 10.58
CA PRO A 224 -2.60 0.35 9.45
C PRO A 224 -3.14 -0.08 8.08
N TYR A 225 -4.33 -0.69 8.00
CA TYR A 225 -4.88 -1.26 6.77
C TYR A 225 -4.92 -0.29 5.58
N ILE A 226 -5.17 1.00 5.84
CA ILE A 226 -5.30 2.00 4.77
C ILE A 226 -4.00 2.37 4.08
N ILE A 227 -2.85 2.08 4.69
CA ILE A 227 -1.54 2.36 4.10
C ILE A 227 -0.83 1.11 3.60
N PHE A 228 -1.48 -0.04 3.73
CA PHE A 228 -0.94 -1.33 3.37
C PHE A 228 -0.37 -1.37 1.95
N ASN A 229 -1.17 -1.04 0.94
CA ASN A 229 -0.71 -1.04 -0.44
C ASN A 229 0.19 0.17 -0.75
N ARG A 230 -0.02 1.30 -0.12
CA ARG A 230 0.77 2.52 -0.32
C ARG A 230 2.21 2.38 0.19
N GLY A 231 2.42 1.57 1.22
CA GLY A 231 3.75 1.25 1.73
C GLY A 231 4.56 0.34 0.81
N ILE A 232 3.90 -0.44 -0.04
CA ILE A 232 4.57 -1.26 -1.05
C ILE A 232 5.02 -0.34 -2.20
N ASN A 233 6.30 -0.02 -2.22
CA ASN A 233 6.86 0.65 -3.38
C ASN A 233 6.99 -0.36 -4.52
N PHE A 234 6.54 0.03 -5.72
CA PHE A 234 6.80 -0.72 -6.93
C PHE A 234 8.28 -0.59 -7.29
N ASP A 235 9.10 -1.29 -6.53
CA ASP A 235 10.50 -1.53 -6.82
C ASP A 235 10.76 -3.05 -6.87
N SER A 236 11.87 -3.42 -7.44
CA SER A 236 12.30 -4.82 -7.50
C SER A 236 12.47 -5.48 -6.11
N ASN A 237 12.36 -4.72 -5.02
CA ASN A 237 12.52 -5.25 -3.67
C ASN A 237 11.33 -6.06 -3.20
N TYR A 238 10.09 -5.64 -3.52
CA TYR A 238 8.89 -6.38 -3.15
C TYR A 238 8.92 -7.81 -3.74
N ASP A 239 9.10 -7.93 -5.04
CA ASP A 239 9.17 -9.24 -5.71
C ASP A 239 10.39 -10.04 -5.25
N ARG A 240 11.53 -9.37 -5.05
CA ARG A 240 12.76 -9.99 -4.57
C ARG A 240 12.59 -10.60 -3.17
N VAL A 241 11.96 -9.89 -2.23
CA VAL A 241 11.77 -10.44 -0.87
C VAL A 241 10.79 -11.60 -0.87
N ILE A 242 9.74 -11.58 -1.69
CA ILE A 242 8.83 -12.71 -1.88
C ILE A 242 9.59 -13.92 -2.43
N GLY A 243 10.31 -13.75 -3.53
CA GLY A 243 11.08 -14.82 -4.17
C GLY A 243 12.15 -15.42 -3.26
N THR A 244 12.90 -14.57 -2.54
CA THR A 244 13.90 -15.01 -1.57
C THR A 244 13.27 -15.78 -0.42
N SER A 245 12.12 -15.32 0.10
CA SER A 245 11.41 -15.98 1.20
C SER A 245 10.87 -17.34 0.79
N LYS A 246 10.35 -17.47 -0.42
CA LYS A 246 9.93 -18.77 -0.99
C LYS A 246 11.10 -19.76 -1.05
N THR A 247 12.23 -19.32 -1.59
CA THR A 247 13.42 -20.19 -1.79
C THR A 247 14.04 -20.63 -0.46
N ARG A 248 14.11 -19.74 0.53
CA ARG A 248 14.75 -20.00 1.83
C ARG A 248 13.81 -20.62 2.85
N LEU A 249 12.51 -20.68 2.58
CA LEU A 249 11.46 -21.05 3.53
C LEU A 249 11.55 -20.23 4.83
N ASP A 250 11.91 -18.96 4.69
CA ASP A 250 12.08 -17.99 5.78
C ASP A 250 11.49 -16.65 5.33
N ILE A 251 10.36 -16.28 5.93
CA ILE A 251 9.60 -15.08 5.52
C ILE A 251 9.96 -13.84 6.35
N THR A 252 10.98 -13.91 7.20
CA THR A 252 11.40 -12.79 8.06
C THR A 252 11.69 -11.53 7.27
N GLU A 253 12.44 -11.60 6.17
CA GLU A 253 12.79 -10.44 5.35
C GLU A 253 11.58 -9.83 4.63
N PHE A 254 10.61 -10.67 4.24
CA PHE A 254 9.35 -10.17 3.68
C PHE A 254 8.54 -9.41 4.73
N LEU A 255 8.36 -9.98 5.95
CA LEU A 255 7.65 -9.32 7.04
C LEU A 255 8.34 -8.02 7.46
N LYS A 256 9.66 -8.03 7.56
CA LYS A 256 10.46 -6.83 7.83
C LYS A 256 10.24 -5.74 6.76
N TYR A 257 10.25 -6.12 5.49
CA TYR A 257 9.96 -5.19 4.39
C TYR A 257 8.56 -4.56 4.55
N MET A 258 7.54 -5.36 4.85
CA MET A 258 6.16 -4.90 5.01
C MET A 258 6.01 -3.97 6.23
N LEU A 259 6.58 -4.33 7.38
CA LEU A 259 6.57 -3.51 8.59
C LEU A 259 7.27 -2.15 8.38
N ILE A 260 8.45 -2.15 7.77
CA ILE A 260 9.19 -0.91 7.45
C ILE A 260 8.38 -0.04 6.48
N SER A 261 7.73 -0.66 5.49
CA SER A 261 6.93 0.06 4.50
C SER A 261 5.73 0.76 5.15
N VAL A 262 5.01 0.06 6.01
CA VAL A 262 3.87 0.61 6.78
C VAL A 262 4.35 1.70 7.74
N LYS A 263 5.43 1.47 8.47
CA LYS A 263 6.01 2.46 9.39
C LYS A 263 6.32 3.76 8.68
N LYS A 264 7.00 3.71 7.52
CA LYS A 264 7.33 4.90 6.72
C LYS A 264 6.08 5.68 6.28
N GLU A 265 5.02 4.99 5.89
CA GLU A 265 3.76 5.65 5.52
C GLU A 265 3.07 6.25 6.74
N LEU A 266 3.07 5.56 7.90
CA LEU A 266 2.54 6.12 9.15
C LEU A 266 3.32 7.35 9.61
N GLU A 267 4.65 7.32 9.55
CA GLU A 267 5.49 8.49 9.86
C GLU A 267 5.13 9.70 8.98
N LYS A 268 5.00 9.47 7.69
CA LYS A 268 4.61 10.51 6.74
C LYS A 268 3.22 11.07 7.03
N GLU A 269 2.23 10.21 7.23
CA GLU A 269 0.86 10.61 7.55
C GLU A 269 0.78 11.34 8.92
N TYR A 270 1.57 10.92 9.90
CA TYR A 270 1.66 11.56 11.20
C TYR A 270 2.23 12.98 11.09
N ILE A 271 3.30 13.18 10.31
CA ILE A 271 3.86 14.50 10.02
C ILE A 271 2.79 15.37 9.34
N ILE A 272 2.11 14.85 8.34
CA ILE A 272 1.05 15.54 7.61
C ILE A 272 -0.07 15.98 8.56
N HIS A 273 -0.55 15.07 9.41
CA HIS A 273 -1.61 15.34 10.38
C HIS A 273 -1.23 16.45 11.35
N ASN A 274 -0.01 16.42 11.89
CA ASN A 274 0.44 17.44 12.84
C ASN A 274 0.67 18.80 12.17
N LEU A 275 1.19 18.85 10.95
CA LEU A 275 1.34 20.10 10.21
C LEU A 275 -0.02 20.73 9.86
N ASP A 276 -1.01 19.91 9.47
CA ASP A 276 -2.37 20.37 9.20
C ASP A 276 -3.05 20.89 10.48
N SER A 277 -2.95 20.17 11.59
CA SER A 277 -3.53 20.56 12.89
C SER A 277 -2.92 21.84 13.48
N GLN A 278 -1.66 22.14 13.16
CA GLN A 278 -0.97 23.36 13.59
C GLN A 278 -1.16 24.55 12.62
N SER A 279 -1.74 24.30 11.44
CA SER A 279 -1.98 25.36 10.45
C SER A 279 -3.20 26.19 10.83
N GLU A 280 -3.09 27.50 10.75
CA GLU A 280 -4.22 28.43 10.96
C GLU A 280 -5.25 28.40 9.82
N ARG A 281 -4.87 27.85 8.66
CA ARG A 281 -5.74 27.71 7.49
C ARG A 281 -6.25 26.28 7.32
N GLN A 282 -7.42 26.12 6.75
CA GLN A 282 -7.92 24.82 6.35
C GLN A 282 -7.15 24.26 5.15
N TRP A 283 -6.56 23.08 5.30
CA TRP A 283 -5.89 22.38 4.21
C TRP A 283 -6.87 21.73 3.25
N HIS A 284 -6.49 21.70 1.98
CA HIS A 284 -7.23 21.04 0.90
C HIS A 284 -6.42 19.88 0.30
N THR A 285 -7.06 19.04 -0.51
CA THR A 285 -6.42 17.91 -1.20
C THR A 285 -5.12 18.28 -1.92
N ILE A 286 -5.02 19.52 -2.39
CA ILE A 286 -3.85 20.08 -3.09
C ILE A 286 -2.65 20.23 -2.15
N ASP A 287 -2.88 20.65 -0.92
CA ASP A 287 -1.84 20.83 0.10
C ASP A 287 -1.22 19.49 0.48
N TYR A 288 -2.05 18.47 0.69
CA TYR A 288 -1.59 17.12 0.95
C TYR A 288 -0.80 16.54 -0.22
N GLN A 289 -1.15 16.86 -1.47
CA GLN A 289 -0.38 16.44 -2.65
C GLN A 289 1.01 17.09 -2.69
N ALA A 290 1.09 18.39 -2.41
CA ALA A 290 2.35 19.11 -2.36
C ALA A 290 3.24 18.58 -1.24
N LEU A 291 2.71 18.43 -0.03
CA LEU A 291 3.47 17.92 1.10
C LEU A 291 3.99 16.51 0.88
N ASN A 292 3.15 15.62 0.34
CA ASN A 292 3.58 14.26 -0.04
C ASN A 292 4.75 14.27 -1.03
N TYR A 293 4.76 15.21 -1.98
CA TYR A 293 5.87 15.34 -2.93
C TYR A 293 7.17 15.74 -2.22
N PHE A 294 7.14 16.75 -1.36
CA PHE A 294 8.33 17.21 -0.66
C PHE A 294 8.83 16.21 0.39
N LEU A 295 7.94 15.49 1.06
CA LEU A 295 8.30 14.40 1.98
C LEU A 295 8.94 13.21 1.25
N ALA A 296 8.38 12.82 0.10
CA ALA A 296 8.87 11.65 -0.65
C ALA A 296 10.27 11.87 -1.25
N LEU A 297 10.58 13.10 -1.67
CA LEU A 297 11.82 13.39 -2.42
C LEU A 297 12.95 13.95 -1.56
N ASN A 298 12.68 14.25 -0.32
CA ASN A 298 13.60 14.75 0.69
C ASN A 298 14.69 15.71 0.13
N GLY A 299 14.61 16.99 0.44
CA GLY A 299 15.57 18.01 0.02
C GLY A 299 14.99 19.11 -0.90
N GLU A 300 15.89 19.95 -1.41
CA GLU A 300 15.56 21.10 -2.24
C GLU A 300 14.93 20.69 -3.58
N LYS A 301 13.83 21.35 -3.97
CA LYS A 301 13.15 21.17 -5.27
C LYS A 301 12.74 22.51 -5.82
N THR A 302 12.83 22.67 -7.15
CA THR A 302 12.30 23.87 -7.80
C THR A 302 10.77 23.82 -7.92
N VAL A 303 10.14 24.98 -8.01
CA VAL A 303 8.72 25.07 -8.35
C VAL A 303 8.44 24.40 -9.69
N LEU A 304 9.38 24.48 -10.65
CA LEU A 304 9.27 23.82 -11.94
C LEU A 304 9.25 22.28 -11.81
N ASP A 305 10.08 21.71 -10.94
CA ASP A 305 10.11 20.26 -10.69
C ASP A 305 8.76 19.76 -10.15
N TYR A 306 8.23 20.49 -9.17
CA TYR A 306 6.90 20.18 -8.62
C TYR A 306 5.80 20.32 -9.69
N ALA A 307 5.79 21.45 -10.42
CA ALA A 307 4.78 21.72 -11.45
C ALA A 307 4.82 20.70 -12.58
N THR A 308 6.00 20.23 -12.96
CA THR A 308 6.18 19.16 -13.97
C THR A 308 5.59 17.85 -13.48
N THR A 309 5.86 17.48 -12.24
CA THR A 309 5.31 16.27 -11.62
C THR A 309 3.80 16.38 -11.43
N TYR A 310 3.30 17.51 -10.94
CA TYR A 310 1.89 17.77 -10.79
C TYR A 310 1.13 17.63 -12.13
N ASN A 311 1.64 18.28 -13.19
CA ASN A 311 1.02 18.29 -14.52
C ASN A 311 1.08 16.93 -15.24
N ARG A 312 1.99 16.05 -14.84
CA ARG A 312 2.03 14.66 -15.33
C ARG A 312 0.90 13.81 -14.71
N LEU A 313 0.51 14.10 -13.47
CA LEU A 313 -0.43 13.30 -12.69
C LEU A 313 -1.84 13.88 -12.61
N ASN A 314 -2.04 15.15 -13.02
CA ASN A 314 -3.28 15.89 -12.87
C ASN A 314 -3.63 16.67 -14.13
N THR A 315 -4.77 17.37 -14.13
CA THR A 315 -5.11 18.34 -15.18
C THR A 315 -4.06 19.44 -15.25
N LYS A 316 -3.54 19.70 -16.44
CA LYS A 316 -2.46 20.70 -16.65
C LYS A 316 -2.88 22.09 -16.20
N LYS A 317 -2.00 22.71 -15.41
CA LYS A 317 -2.07 24.10 -14.97
C LYS A 317 -0.76 24.80 -15.29
N ASN A 318 -0.80 26.14 -15.44
CA ASN A 318 0.45 26.89 -15.59
C ASN A 318 1.21 26.97 -14.25
N ILE A 319 2.53 27.17 -14.33
CA ILE A 319 3.42 27.16 -13.16
C ILE A 319 3.04 28.23 -12.14
N LYS A 320 2.65 29.41 -12.61
CA LYS A 320 2.24 30.52 -11.74
C LYS A 320 0.99 30.15 -10.93
N THR A 321 -0.03 29.54 -11.55
CA THR A 321 -1.24 29.08 -10.88
C THR A 321 -0.94 27.96 -9.87
N ILE A 322 0.00 27.05 -10.19
CA ILE A 322 0.45 26.00 -9.25
C ILE A 322 1.12 26.65 -8.05
N PHE A 323 2.02 27.62 -8.28
CA PHE A 323 2.70 28.31 -7.22
C PHE A 323 1.74 29.07 -6.31
N GLU A 324 0.92 29.97 -6.89
CA GLU A 324 0.02 30.84 -6.14
C GLU A 324 -1.05 30.09 -5.34
N ASN A 325 -1.59 29.01 -5.89
CA ASN A 325 -2.71 28.29 -5.27
C ASN A 325 -2.30 27.06 -4.43
N MET A 326 -1.04 26.58 -4.54
CA MET A 326 -0.62 25.36 -3.88
C MET A 326 0.62 25.53 -3.00
N LEU A 327 1.64 26.23 -3.49
CA LEU A 327 2.92 26.34 -2.78
C LEU A 327 3.03 27.61 -1.94
N LEU A 328 2.52 28.73 -2.43
CA LEU A 328 2.56 29.99 -1.71
C LEU A 328 1.85 29.92 -0.35
N PRO A 329 0.64 29.35 -0.23
CA PRO A 329 0.00 29.18 1.08
C PRO A 329 0.83 28.34 2.05
N MET A 330 1.58 27.33 1.54
CA MET A 330 2.46 26.49 2.37
C MET A 330 3.78 27.20 2.74
N ILE A 331 4.18 28.22 1.99
CA ILE A 331 5.29 29.11 2.35
C ILE A 331 4.84 30.11 3.41
N GLU A 332 3.64 30.65 3.27
CA GLU A 332 3.05 31.61 4.21
C GLU A 332 2.78 30.99 5.59
N ASP A 333 2.36 29.74 5.66
CA ASP A 333 2.20 28.98 6.92
C ASP A 333 3.49 28.31 7.40
N GLU A 334 4.62 28.61 6.77
CA GLU A 334 5.95 28.08 7.09
C GLU A 334 6.08 26.56 7.00
N THR A 335 5.20 25.86 6.32
CA THR A 335 5.34 24.43 6.02
C THR A 335 6.47 24.17 5.02
N LEU A 336 6.62 25.08 4.05
CA LEU A 336 7.74 25.11 3.10
C LEU A 336 8.60 26.36 3.33
N LYS A 337 9.90 26.24 3.10
CA LYS A 337 10.86 27.34 3.12
C LYS A 337 11.47 27.58 1.74
N ILE A 338 11.66 28.85 1.36
CA ILE A 338 12.47 29.23 0.21
C ILE A 338 13.93 29.16 0.65
N THR A 339 14.72 28.27 0.06
CA THR A 339 16.14 28.09 0.41
C THR A 339 17.07 28.94 -0.45
N ARG A 340 16.67 29.25 -1.70
CA ARG A 340 17.45 30.07 -2.64
C ARG A 340 16.56 31.05 -3.37
N PRO A 341 16.43 32.29 -2.89
CA PRO A 341 15.76 33.35 -3.63
C PRO A 341 16.60 33.77 -4.83
N THR A 342 16.03 33.72 -6.02
CA THR A 342 16.75 34.02 -7.26
C THR A 342 16.76 35.52 -7.59
N LYS A 343 15.77 36.29 -7.09
CA LYS A 343 15.61 37.76 -7.35
C LYS A 343 15.03 38.47 -6.14
N LYS A 344 15.04 39.82 -6.19
CA LYS A 344 14.47 40.69 -5.13
C LYS A 344 12.99 40.39 -4.86
N ASN A 345 12.24 40.00 -5.87
CA ASN A 345 10.85 39.60 -5.76
C ASN A 345 10.69 38.16 -6.18
N MET A 346 10.14 37.28 -5.32
CA MET A 346 9.93 35.88 -5.61
C MET A 346 9.00 35.64 -6.82
N PHE A 347 8.12 36.59 -7.14
CA PHE A 347 7.22 36.45 -8.31
C PHE A 347 7.90 36.72 -9.65
N ASP A 348 9.13 37.27 -9.66
CA ASP A 348 9.84 37.58 -10.90
C ASP A 348 10.49 36.34 -11.53
N ASP A 349 10.67 35.23 -10.77
CA ASP A 349 11.32 34.00 -11.25
C ASP A 349 10.76 32.75 -10.59
N VAL A 350 9.45 32.63 -10.57
CA VAL A 350 8.71 31.52 -9.94
C VAL A 350 9.21 30.12 -10.31
N PRO A 351 9.51 29.83 -11.60
CA PRO A 351 9.94 28.48 -11.97
C PRO A 351 11.23 28.02 -11.26
N ASN A 352 12.14 28.96 -11.00
CA ASN A 352 13.47 28.69 -10.43
C ASN A 352 13.53 28.86 -8.90
N LEU A 353 12.41 29.24 -8.24
CA LEU A 353 12.37 29.24 -6.79
C LEU A 353 12.66 27.84 -6.24
N VAL A 354 13.59 27.76 -5.31
CA VAL A 354 13.98 26.51 -4.67
C VAL A 354 13.32 26.44 -3.30
N LEU A 355 12.54 25.37 -3.11
CA LEU A 355 11.76 25.12 -1.91
C LEU A 355 12.23 23.82 -1.24
N GLU A 356 12.16 23.78 0.06
CA GLU A 356 12.25 22.53 0.82
C GLU A 356 11.23 22.52 1.97
N LEU A 357 10.96 21.33 2.49
CA LEU A 357 10.15 21.17 3.69
C LEU A 357 10.83 21.85 4.88
N ASN A 358 10.07 22.55 5.70
CA ASN A 358 10.58 23.16 6.93
C ASN A 358 10.99 22.10 7.94
N LYS A 359 12.25 21.69 7.91
CA LYS A 359 12.81 20.63 8.76
C LYS A 359 12.69 20.95 10.24
N ASP A 360 12.71 22.24 10.63
CA ASP A 360 12.59 22.60 12.04
C ASP A 360 11.19 22.23 12.57
N LYS A 361 10.12 22.56 11.83
CA LYS A 361 8.76 22.10 12.20
C LYS A 361 8.63 20.57 12.24
N VAL A 362 9.19 19.85 11.26
CA VAL A 362 9.17 18.39 11.25
C VAL A 362 9.95 17.81 12.41
N ASN A 363 11.11 18.39 12.74
CA ASN A 363 11.93 17.97 13.88
C ASN A 363 11.22 18.23 15.22
N GLU A 364 10.51 19.34 15.36
CA GLU A 364 9.70 19.63 16.55
C GLU A 364 8.62 18.55 16.76
N ILE A 365 7.88 18.18 15.70
CA ILE A 365 6.88 17.12 15.73
C ILE A 365 7.52 15.79 16.18
N ASN A 366 8.65 15.42 15.59
CA ASN A 366 9.37 14.20 15.95
C ASN A 366 9.92 14.22 17.39
N LEU A 367 10.43 15.37 17.86
CA LEU A 367 10.93 15.56 19.24
C LEU A 367 9.79 15.48 20.26
N GLU A 368 8.63 16.06 19.98
CA GLU A 368 7.45 15.94 20.84
C GLU A 368 6.98 14.48 20.95
N LYS A 369 6.94 13.77 19.83
CA LYS A 369 6.65 12.33 19.82
C LYS A 369 7.63 11.56 20.71
N VAL A 370 8.93 11.75 20.52
CA VAL A 370 9.97 11.08 21.35
C VAL A 370 9.86 11.46 22.83
N LYS A 371 9.48 12.69 23.16
CA LYS A 371 9.24 13.11 24.55
C LYS A 371 8.04 12.40 25.16
N ARG A 372 6.91 12.28 24.43
CA ARG A 372 5.73 11.53 24.89
C ARG A 372 6.06 10.06 25.15
N LEU A 373 6.88 9.45 24.29
CA LEU A 373 7.32 8.05 24.40
C LEU A 373 8.20 7.75 25.64
N LYS A 374 8.93 8.75 26.15
CA LYS A 374 9.75 8.60 27.36
C LYS A 374 8.93 8.76 28.65
N LEU A 375 7.65 9.04 28.55
CA LEU A 375 6.74 9.22 29.69
C LEU A 375 5.86 7.97 29.95
N TYR A 376 5.93 6.97 29.09
CA TYR A 376 5.36 5.63 29.24
C TYR A 376 6.48 4.59 29.35
#